data_fb9ed279e585c7cc7bb5f37f5a841222
#
_entry.id   fb9ed279e585c7cc7bb5f37f5a841222
#
_cell.length_a   1.000
_cell.length_b   1.000
_cell.length_c   1.000
_cell.angle_alpha   90.00
_cell.angle_beta   90.00
_cell.angle_gamma   90.00
#
_symmetry.space_group_name_H-M   'P 1'
#
loop_
_entity.id
_entity.type
_entity.pdbx_description
1 polymer ?
#
loop_
_entity_poly.entity_id
_entity_poly.type
_entity_poly.pdbx_seq_one_letter_code
_entity_poly.pdbx_strand_id
1 'polypeptide(L)'
;MKQCFGGVVAVVVILAGMAGCSFSREAAGQNSPQSRQRNSILSPERRHQLALERVIQGSVYDATGEYANAVLEYQEALRLEPTAAVQYMISKDYSLLGKHALAAQHAREAVRLDSLSTLYRQNLATIYLNAYQPELAAAQYEQLLKIDSTKSDVWYSLARIYQASRPLRALEIYERILDREGDEWELLYHTAEIYSSLGRFDDAAEKYKRMVELDPSNRALQRQLAEMYGRGGKTKEAIAILEDLLEVDENDSETLAALADVYLEEQDFPKALKLYQRLLAMERTNPEVRLRVGVAYVGQMQRDSTFIDKAKPVFEQLKREVPNDWRPYYYLGMIAERQRKDSLAASYFEQVTRLAEWNGDAWWFIGSSYFEKGEYEKLAEAMKRATKAIPKDHRVHFLLGLAYTRMERHDEAITALRRSLELRPDDMNALSTLALELDGLRRYHESDSLYERALQIDSTAHLILNNYAYSLSERGLQLERALRMSLRAIASDPTNPSYLDTVGWVYFKLGNYEEAREYVAKALAAGEASAAVVEHMGDIMFRLGKQAEAEKYWNDALKMNVNNETLKQKIARGKL
;
A
#
# COMPACT_ATOMS: atom_id res chain seq x y z
N MET A 1 -39.02 33.98 0.07
CA MET A 1 -39.93 33.46 1.09
C MET A 1 -39.16 32.42 1.89
N LYS A 2 -38.72 32.81 3.07
CA LYS A 2 -39.11 32.33 4.42
C LYS A 2 -38.85 30.83 4.61
N GLN A 3 -38.08 30.28 5.50
CA GLN A 3 -37.50 30.59 6.83
C GLN A 3 -36.63 29.38 7.17
N CYS A 4 -35.36 29.51 7.59
CA CYS A 4 -34.88 29.54 9.00
C CYS A 4 -35.29 28.34 9.87
N PHE A 5 -34.23 27.56 10.27
CA PHE A 5 -33.94 27.10 11.64
C PHE A 5 -32.62 26.31 11.51
N GLY A 6 -31.52 26.57 12.00
CA GLY A 6 -31.03 27.22 13.22
C GLY A 6 -30.94 26.18 14.35
N GLY A 7 -29.79 25.46 14.46
CA GLY A 7 -29.54 24.54 15.55
C GLY A 7 -28.04 24.46 15.86
N VAL A 8 -27.55 25.40 16.64
CA VAL A 8 -26.24 25.41 17.30
C VAL A 8 -26.22 24.28 18.33
N VAL A 9 -25.34 23.30 18.17
CA VAL A 9 -24.99 22.36 19.25
C VAL A 9 -23.68 22.83 19.86
N ALA A 10 -23.79 23.39 21.05
CA ALA A 10 -22.70 23.81 21.90
C ALA A 10 -21.90 22.59 22.38
N VAL A 11 -20.58 22.64 22.18
CA VAL A 11 -19.61 21.74 22.81
C VAL A 11 -19.46 22.23 24.26
N VAL A 12 -19.98 21.46 25.18
CA VAL A 12 -19.66 21.60 26.62
C VAL A 12 -18.49 20.69 26.94
N VAL A 13 -17.32 21.28 27.08
CA VAL A 13 -16.17 20.63 27.70
C VAL A 13 -16.39 20.66 29.21
N ILE A 14 -16.71 19.52 29.80
CA ILE A 14 -16.67 19.33 31.25
C ILE A 14 -15.34 18.64 31.58
N LEU A 15 -14.41 19.42 32.11
CA LEU A 15 -13.31 18.93 32.93
C LEU A 15 -13.93 18.40 34.25
N ALA A 16 -13.99 17.09 34.39
CA ALA A 16 -14.26 16.43 35.66
C ALA A 16 -13.02 15.66 36.08
N GLY A 17 -12.56 16.05 37.27
CA GLY A 17 -11.32 15.59 37.90
C GLY A 17 -11.28 14.10 38.15
N MET A 18 -10.06 13.66 38.35
CA MET A 18 -9.71 12.35 38.89
C MET A 18 -10.43 12.10 40.21
N ALA A 19 -11.46 11.27 40.15
CA ALA A 19 -11.93 10.50 41.29
C ALA A 19 -11.95 9.07 40.84
N GLY A 20 -11.08 8.26 41.42
CA GLY A 20 -11.00 6.82 41.17
C GLY A 20 -12.35 6.17 41.47
N CYS A 21 -13.10 5.88 40.42
CA CYS A 21 -14.11 4.84 40.46
C CYS A 21 -13.44 3.57 40.03
N SER A 22 -13.05 2.78 41.02
CA SER A 22 -12.96 1.34 40.91
C SER A 22 -14.23 0.86 40.23
N PHE A 23 -14.17 0.61 38.90
CA PHE A 23 -15.11 -0.26 38.25
C PHE A 23 -14.91 -1.64 38.88
N SER A 24 -15.66 -1.85 39.93
CA SER A 24 -15.82 -3.11 40.59
C SER A 24 -16.07 -4.21 39.58
N ARG A 25 -15.33 -5.26 39.75
CA ARG A 25 -15.54 -6.63 39.38
C ARG A 25 -16.99 -7.10 39.65
N GLU A 26 -17.95 -6.67 38.88
CA GLU A 26 -19.35 -7.10 39.03
C GLU A 26 -19.91 -7.82 37.81
N ALA A 27 -19.07 -8.24 36.89
CA ALA A 27 -19.49 -9.10 35.77
C ALA A 27 -18.90 -10.51 35.79
N ALA A 28 -18.20 -10.89 36.87
CA ALA A 28 -18.04 -12.28 37.21
C ALA A 28 -19.06 -12.53 38.34
N GLY A 29 -20.15 -13.22 38.03
CA GLY A 29 -21.11 -13.69 39.05
C GLY A 29 -20.40 -14.46 40.13
N GLN A 30 -19.82 -13.73 41.08
CA GLN A 30 -19.30 -14.35 42.30
C GLN A 30 -20.47 -14.96 43.01
N ASN A 31 -20.49 -16.28 43.08
CA ASN A 31 -21.29 -17.00 44.07
C ASN A 31 -21.09 -16.33 45.42
N SER A 32 -22.02 -15.46 45.85
CA SER A 32 -21.95 -14.89 47.18
C SER A 32 -21.97 -16.06 48.18
N PRO A 33 -21.30 -15.95 49.32
CA PRO A 33 -21.35 -17.02 50.35
C PRO A 33 -22.77 -17.44 50.71
N GLN A 34 -23.73 -16.49 50.61
CA GLN A 34 -25.15 -16.72 50.89
C GLN A 34 -25.85 -17.56 49.78
N SER A 35 -25.48 -17.42 48.50
CA SER A 35 -26.06 -18.24 47.42
C SER A 35 -25.50 -19.65 47.44
N ARG A 36 -24.24 -19.81 47.80
CA ARG A 36 -23.63 -21.16 48.02
C ARG A 36 -24.28 -21.87 49.19
N GLN A 37 -24.56 -21.17 50.28
CA GLN A 37 -25.20 -21.73 51.47
C GLN A 37 -26.66 -22.12 51.22
N ARG A 38 -27.44 -21.34 50.44
CA ARG A 38 -28.82 -21.69 50.04
C ARG A 38 -28.90 -22.92 49.15
N ASN A 39 -27.98 -23.06 48.18
CA ASN A 39 -27.96 -24.21 47.26
C ASN A 39 -27.49 -25.52 47.94
N SER A 40 -26.75 -25.45 49.05
CA SER A 40 -26.34 -26.64 49.81
C SER A 40 -27.47 -27.28 50.65
N ILE A 41 -28.58 -26.58 50.82
CA ILE A 41 -29.77 -27.02 51.59
C ILE A 41 -30.80 -27.77 50.70
N LEU A 42 -30.74 -27.56 49.36
CA LEU A 42 -31.66 -28.18 48.40
C LEU A 42 -31.19 -29.61 48.05
N SER A 43 -32.14 -30.57 48.02
CA SER A 43 -31.82 -31.89 47.47
C SER A 43 -31.41 -31.79 45.98
N PRO A 44 -30.60 -32.75 45.48
CA PRO A 44 -30.20 -32.76 44.05
C PRO A 44 -31.41 -32.71 43.12
N GLU A 45 -32.47 -33.45 43.41
CA GLU A 45 -33.71 -33.50 42.62
C GLU A 45 -34.41 -32.12 42.61
N ARG A 46 -34.48 -31.45 43.74
CA ARG A 46 -35.10 -30.13 43.83
C ARG A 46 -34.29 -29.05 43.10
N ARG A 47 -32.94 -29.12 43.12
CA ARG A 47 -32.07 -28.25 42.35
C ARG A 47 -32.28 -28.42 40.85
N HIS A 48 -32.33 -29.69 40.42
CA HIS A 48 -32.57 -30.03 39.01
C HIS A 48 -33.93 -29.51 38.54
N GLN A 49 -35.00 -29.75 39.33
CA GLN A 49 -36.32 -29.23 39.02
C GLN A 49 -36.38 -27.71 38.90
N LEU A 50 -35.76 -26.99 39.83
CA LEU A 50 -35.69 -25.54 39.79
C LEU A 50 -34.84 -25.02 38.59
N ALA A 51 -33.75 -25.70 38.24
CA ALA A 51 -32.97 -25.39 37.06
C ALA A 51 -33.81 -25.55 35.78
N LEU A 52 -34.57 -26.60 35.65
CA LEU A 52 -35.49 -26.82 34.52
C LEU A 52 -36.57 -25.73 34.44
N GLU A 53 -37.18 -25.35 35.57
CA GLU A 53 -38.16 -24.24 35.59
C GLU A 53 -37.55 -22.95 35.04
N ARG A 54 -36.30 -22.62 35.42
CA ARG A 54 -35.57 -21.47 34.93
C ARG A 54 -35.24 -21.56 33.44
N VAL A 55 -34.82 -22.73 32.96
CA VAL A 55 -34.57 -22.97 31.52
C VAL A 55 -35.85 -22.78 30.71
N ILE A 56 -37.00 -23.31 31.17
CA ILE A 56 -38.29 -23.16 30.50
C ILE A 56 -38.66 -21.66 30.43
N GLN A 57 -38.55 -20.92 31.54
CA GLN A 57 -38.86 -19.50 31.57
C GLN A 57 -37.92 -18.71 30.64
N GLY A 58 -36.62 -19.00 30.64
CA GLY A 58 -35.64 -18.40 29.71
C GLY A 58 -35.98 -18.68 28.26
N SER A 59 -36.42 -19.92 27.94
CA SER A 59 -36.81 -20.28 26.57
C SER A 59 -38.07 -19.55 26.09
N VAL A 60 -38.99 -19.22 26.99
CA VAL A 60 -40.15 -18.37 26.67
C VAL A 60 -39.71 -16.98 26.29
N TYR A 61 -38.78 -16.38 27.07
CA TYR A 61 -38.22 -15.08 26.75
C TYR A 61 -37.40 -15.08 25.46
N ASP A 62 -36.61 -16.15 25.20
CA ASP A 62 -35.87 -16.29 23.92
C ASP A 62 -36.86 -16.32 22.72
N ALA A 63 -37.94 -17.11 22.84
CA ALA A 63 -38.96 -17.24 21.80
C ALA A 63 -39.74 -15.92 21.52
N THR A 64 -39.82 -15.01 22.51
CA THR A 64 -40.46 -13.69 22.37
C THR A 64 -39.46 -12.61 21.98
N GLY A 65 -38.18 -12.93 21.80
CA GLY A 65 -37.11 -11.97 21.45
C GLY A 65 -36.59 -11.14 22.62
N GLU A 66 -37.01 -11.50 23.85
CA GLU A 66 -36.55 -10.82 25.08
C GLU A 66 -35.23 -11.41 25.60
N TYR A 67 -34.20 -11.42 24.73
CA TYR A 67 -32.92 -12.11 24.96
C TYR A 67 -32.22 -11.69 26.26
N ALA A 68 -32.35 -10.43 26.69
CA ALA A 68 -31.76 -10.00 27.95
C ALA A 68 -32.41 -10.66 29.17
N ASN A 69 -33.75 -10.83 29.15
CA ASN A 69 -34.49 -11.53 30.20
C ASN A 69 -34.22 -13.07 30.15
N ALA A 70 -34.11 -13.64 28.94
CA ALA A 70 -33.72 -15.03 28.74
C ALA A 70 -32.36 -15.33 29.41
N VAL A 71 -31.36 -14.47 29.16
CA VAL A 71 -30.02 -14.61 29.76
C VAL A 71 -30.06 -14.61 31.28
N LEU A 72 -30.89 -13.75 31.91
CA LEU A 72 -31.01 -13.72 33.38
C LEU A 72 -31.54 -15.05 33.93
N GLU A 73 -32.58 -15.59 33.32
CA GLU A 73 -33.16 -16.88 33.76
C GLU A 73 -32.16 -18.04 33.52
N TYR A 74 -31.49 -18.07 32.39
CA TYR A 74 -30.45 -19.07 32.11
C TYR A 74 -29.25 -18.95 33.07
N GLN A 75 -28.86 -17.75 33.50
CA GLN A 75 -27.82 -17.56 34.51
C GLN A 75 -28.23 -18.11 35.86
N GLU A 76 -29.51 -17.96 36.26
CA GLU A 76 -30.05 -18.60 37.47
C GLU A 76 -30.06 -20.13 37.33
N ALA A 77 -30.43 -20.65 36.16
CA ALA A 77 -30.34 -22.11 35.89
C ALA A 77 -28.89 -22.60 36.05
N LEU A 78 -27.88 -21.89 35.50
CA LEU A 78 -26.47 -22.26 35.67
C LEU A 78 -25.97 -22.25 37.11
N ARG A 79 -26.52 -21.36 37.95
CA ARG A 79 -26.19 -21.35 39.39
C ARG A 79 -26.70 -22.60 40.12
N LEU A 80 -27.80 -23.16 39.65
CA LEU A 80 -28.40 -24.36 40.19
C LEU A 80 -27.72 -25.61 39.64
N GLU A 81 -27.57 -25.68 38.31
CA GLU A 81 -26.99 -26.82 37.61
C GLU A 81 -26.20 -26.36 36.36
N PRO A 82 -24.88 -26.36 36.40
CA PRO A 82 -24.06 -26.02 35.25
C PRO A 82 -24.12 -27.08 34.15
N THR A 83 -24.71 -26.73 33.00
CA THR A 83 -24.81 -27.64 31.85
C THR A 83 -24.29 -26.99 30.57
N ALA A 84 -23.80 -27.81 29.62
CA ALA A 84 -23.35 -27.33 28.32
C ALA A 84 -24.51 -26.69 27.53
N ALA A 85 -25.71 -27.24 27.62
CA ALA A 85 -26.89 -26.73 26.93
C ALA A 85 -27.26 -25.29 27.36
N VAL A 86 -27.25 -25.04 28.66
CA VAL A 86 -27.56 -23.67 29.17
C VAL A 86 -26.46 -22.68 28.81
N GLN A 87 -25.19 -23.09 28.84
CA GLN A 87 -24.07 -22.26 28.35
C GLN A 87 -24.25 -21.90 26.86
N TYR A 88 -24.67 -22.86 26.04
CA TYR A 88 -24.97 -22.65 24.64
C TYR A 88 -26.12 -21.65 24.45
N MET A 89 -27.23 -21.78 25.18
CA MET A 89 -28.39 -20.87 25.13
C MET A 89 -27.98 -19.43 25.45
N ILE A 90 -27.25 -19.22 26.54
CA ILE A 90 -26.72 -17.92 26.93
C ILE A 90 -25.81 -17.35 25.84
N SER A 91 -24.96 -18.17 25.25
CA SER A 91 -24.05 -17.72 24.19
C SER A 91 -24.77 -17.23 22.94
N LYS A 92 -25.86 -17.93 22.56
CA LYS A 92 -26.73 -17.55 21.45
C LYS A 92 -27.40 -16.19 21.71
N ASP A 93 -27.99 -16.02 22.90
CA ASP A 93 -28.66 -14.77 23.24
C ASP A 93 -27.72 -13.58 23.34
N TYR A 94 -26.54 -13.76 23.95
CA TYR A 94 -25.50 -12.71 23.92
C TYR A 94 -25.04 -12.36 22.51
N SER A 95 -24.99 -13.35 21.60
CA SER A 95 -24.67 -13.08 20.19
C SER A 95 -25.75 -12.24 19.53
N LEU A 96 -27.03 -12.55 19.76
CA LEU A 96 -28.17 -11.76 19.27
C LEU A 96 -28.21 -10.35 19.85
N LEU A 97 -27.75 -10.17 21.08
CA LEU A 97 -27.59 -8.87 21.74
C LEU A 97 -26.33 -8.10 21.28
N GLY A 98 -25.54 -8.62 20.32
CA GLY A 98 -24.29 -8.02 19.85
C GLY A 98 -23.14 -8.05 20.85
N LYS A 99 -23.30 -8.80 21.97
CA LYS A 99 -22.28 -8.90 23.04
C LYS A 99 -21.32 -10.05 22.78
N HIS A 100 -20.61 -9.99 21.65
CA HIS A 100 -19.81 -11.09 21.10
C HIS A 100 -18.74 -11.63 22.06
N ALA A 101 -18.12 -10.79 22.90
CA ALA A 101 -17.12 -11.24 23.86
C ALA A 101 -17.72 -12.17 24.95
N LEU A 102 -18.89 -11.81 25.47
CA LEU A 102 -19.63 -12.65 26.43
C LEU A 102 -20.18 -13.90 25.75
N ALA A 103 -20.71 -13.77 24.55
CA ALA A 103 -21.17 -14.91 23.75
C ALA A 103 -20.03 -15.94 23.56
N ALA A 104 -18.84 -15.48 23.16
CA ALA A 104 -17.68 -16.37 22.98
C ALA A 104 -17.22 -17.02 24.30
N GLN A 105 -17.33 -16.32 25.43
CA GLN A 105 -16.99 -16.88 26.74
C GLN A 105 -17.89 -18.07 27.07
N HIS A 106 -19.22 -17.88 26.95
CA HIS A 106 -20.20 -18.95 27.25
C HIS A 106 -20.14 -20.07 26.22
N ALA A 107 -19.95 -19.76 24.94
CA ALA A 107 -19.81 -20.80 23.91
C ALA A 107 -18.55 -21.65 24.09
N ARG A 108 -17.41 -21.07 24.50
CA ARG A 108 -16.22 -21.86 24.88
C ARG A 108 -16.49 -22.80 26.05
N GLU A 109 -17.24 -22.32 27.03
CA GLU A 109 -17.58 -23.15 28.18
C GLU A 109 -18.53 -24.30 27.79
N ALA A 110 -19.50 -24.07 26.90
CA ALA A 110 -20.32 -25.11 26.33
C ALA A 110 -19.49 -26.20 25.64
N VAL A 111 -18.54 -25.80 24.78
CA VAL A 111 -17.60 -26.72 24.11
C VAL A 111 -16.67 -27.43 25.10
N ARG A 112 -16.26 -26.76 26.19
CA ARG A 112 -15.44 -27.38 27.24
C ARG A 112 -16.21 -28.50 27.99
N LEU A 113 -17.48 -28.27 28.26
CA LEU A 113 -18.33 -29.22 28.97
C LEU A 113 -18.75 -30.42 28.10
N ASP A 114 -18.93 -30.18 26.79
CA ASP A 114 -19.19 -31.21 25.80
C ASP A 114 -18.38 -30.95 24.54
N SER A 115 -17.18 -31.52 24.50
CA SER A 115 -16.20 -31.27 23.44
C SER A 115 -16.50 -31.99 22.12
N LEU A 116 -17.43 -32.94 22.12
CA LEU A 116 -17.83 -33.70 20.94
C LEU A 116 -19.09 -33.14 20.27
N SER A 117 -19.80 -32.24 20.92
CA SER A 117 -20.98 -31.60 20.33
C SER A 117 -20.61 -30.73 19.12
N THR A 118 -21.03 -31.17 17.95
CA THR A 118 -20.88 -30.42 16.69
C THR A 118 -21.67 -29.12 16.74
N LEU A 119 -22.85 -29.11 17.39
CA LEU A 119 -23.69 -27.92 17.56
C LEU A 119 -22.98 -26.80 18.33
N TYR A 120 -22.35 -27.13 19.46
CA TYR A 120 -21.68 -26.11 20.29
C TYR A 120 -20.44 -25.55 19.61
N ARG A 121 -19.67 -26.37 18.86
CA ARG A 121 -18.53 -25.90 18.07
C ARG A 121 -18.95 -25.03 16.92
N GLN A 122 -20.02 -25.38 16.20
CA GLN A 122 -20.54 -24.60 15.10
C GLN A 122 -21.03 -23.23 15.60
N ASN A 123 -21.73 -23.19 16.72
CA ASN A 123 -22.14 -21.93 17.36
C ASN A 123 -20.94 -21.07 17.77
N LEU A 124 -19.90 -21.65 18.36
CA LEU A 124 -18.69 -20.94 18.73
C LEU A 124 -17.97 -20.35 17.49
N ALA A 125 -17.90 -21.12 16.41
CA ALA A 125 -17.35 -20.66 15.14
C ALA A 125 -18.16 -19.47 14.59
N THR A 126 -19.48 -19.56 14.57
CA THR A 126 -20.38 -18.47 14.13
C THR A 126 -20.18 -17.20 14.98
N ILE A 127 -20.07 -17.35 16.30
CA ILE A 127 -19.83 -16.21 17.21
C ILE A 127 -18.48 -15.56 16.91
N TYR A 128 -17.44 -16.34 16.61
CA TYR A 128 -16.15 -15.79 16.21
C TYR A 128 -16.21 -15.05 14.87
N LEU A 129 -16.99 -15.53 13.90
CA LEU A 129 -17.22 -14.80 12.63
C LEU A 129 -17.92 -13.46 12.87
N ASN A 130 -18.98 -13.46 13.70
CA ASN A 130 -19.70 -12.24 14.07
C ASN A 130 -18.82 -11.25 14.87
N ALA A 131 -17.79 -11.75 15.54
CA ALA A 131 -16.80 -10.96 16.26
C ALA A 131 -15.60 -10.52 15.37
N TYR A 132 -15.64 -10.76 14.06
CA TYR A 132 -14.55 -10.49 13.12
C TYR A 132 -13.23 -11.22 13.49
N GLN A 133 -13.33 -12.46 13.98
CA GLN A 133 -12.20 -13.31 14.37
C GLN A 133 -12.16 -14.60 13.52
N PRO A 134 -11.92 -14.50 12.20
CA PRO A 134 -12.05 -15.63 11.27
C PRO A 134 -11.07 -16.77 11.57
N GLU A 135 -9.86 -16.48 12.08
CA GLU A 135 -8.87 -17.50 12.40
C GLU A 135 -9.33 -18.41 13.55
N LEU A 136 -10.00 -17.82 14.55
CA LEU A 136 -10.57 -18.59 15.65
C LEU A 136 -11.79 -19.41 15.20
N ALA A 137 -12.58 -18.88 14.27
CA ALA A 137 -13.67 -19.61 13.65
C ALA A 137 -13.15 -20.81 12.84
N ALA A 138 -12.13 -20.60 12.01
CA ALA A 138 -11.49 -21.66 11.23
C ALA A 138 -10.99 -22.79 12.12
N ALA A 139 -10.34 -22.46 13.24
CA ALA A 139 -9.88 -23.46 14.20
C ALA A 139 -11.04 -24.31 14.77
N GLN A 140 -12.23 -23.72 15.00
CA GLN A 140 -13.39 -24.50 15.46
C GLN A 140 -13.95 -25.38 14.34
N TYR A 141 -14.03 -24.89 13.10
CA TYR A 141 -14.44 -25.69 11.95
C TYR A 141 -13.47 -26.85 11.67
N GLU A 142 -12.17 -26.64 11.77
CA GLU A 142 -11.18 -27.74 11.65
C GLU A 142 -11.39 -28.83 12.73
N GLN A 143 -11.67 -28.45 13.98
CA GLN A 143 -11.97 -29.44 15.03
C GLN A 143 -13.32 -30.14 14.79
N LEU A 144 -14.30 -29.41 14.25
CA LEU A 144 -15.60 -29.99 13.90
C LEU A 144 -15.44 -31.03 12.80
N LEU A 145 -14.63 -30.76 11.77
CA LEU A 145 -14.37 -31.70 10.68
C LEU A 145 -13.56 -32.94 11.12
N LYS A 146 -12.83 -32.86 12.23
CA LYS A 146 -12.22 -34.08 12.85
C LYS A 146 -13.25 -34.95 13.53
N ILE A 147 -14.36 -34.38 14.03
CA ILE A 147 -15.46 -35.12 14.64
C ILE A 147 -16.36 -35.71 13.55
N ASP A 148 -16.71 -34.89 12.56
CA ASP A 148 -17.57 -35.28 11.46
C ASP A 148 -17.06 -34.65 10.14
N SER A 149 -16.30 -35.44 9.38
CA SER A 149 -15.73 -35.02 8.10
C SER A 149 -16.73 -35.02 6.95
N THR A 150 -17.98 -35.39 7.17
CA THR A 150 -19.00 -35.49 6.12
C THR A 150 -19.76 -34.19 5.93
N LYS A 151 -19.58 -33.19 6.80
CA LYS A 151 -20.30 -31.92 6.78
C LYS A 151 -19.76 -30.99 5.71
N SER A 152 -20.38 -30.98 4.54
CA SER A 152 -19.98 -30.13 3.41
C SER A 152 -20.17 -28.64 3.69
N ASP A 153 -21.23 -28.26 4.41
CA ASP A 153 -21.50 -26.89 4.85
C ASP A 153 -20.36 -26.31 5.70
N VAL A 154 -19.72 -27.16 6.51
CA VAL A 154 -18.57 -26.79 7.34
C VAL A 154 -17.30 -26.65 6.49
N TRP A 155 -17.07 -27.58 5.55
CA TRP A 155 -15.99 -27.47 4.57
C TRP A 155 -16.09 -26.18 3.77
N TYR A 156 -17.28 -25.86 3.25
CA TYR A 156 -17.55 -24.63 2.51
C TYR A 156 -17.25 -23.38 3.35
N SER A 157 -17.77 -23.35 4.59
CA SER A 157 -17.51 -22.23 5.52
C SER A 157 -16.02 -22.04 5.82
N LEU A 158 -15.27 -23.14 5.97
CA LEU A 158 -13.83 -23.11 6.18
C LEU A 158 -13.08 -22.58 4.94
N ALA A 159 -13.47 -23.04 3.75
CA ALA A 159 -12.87 -22.59 2.49
C ALA A 159 -13.08 -21.08 2.28
N ARG A 160 -14.27 -20.55 2.55
CA ARG A 160 -14.55 -19.10 2.49
C ARG A 160 -13.65 -18.29 3.42
N ILE A 161 -13.39 -18.77 4.63
CA ILE A 161 -12.45 -18.10 5.55
C ILE A 161 -11.04 -18.10 4.97
N TYR A 162 -10.61 -19.20 4.37
CA TYR A 162 -9.27 -19.36 3.82
C TYR A 162 -9.06 -18.64 2.47
N GLN A 163 -10.12 -18.32 1.75
CA GLN A 163 -10.03 -17.71 0.41
C GLN A 163 -9.14 -16.45 0.40
N ALA A 164 -9.27 -15.59 1.40
CA ALA A 164 -8.47 -14.37 1.51
C ALA A 164 -7.08 -14.58 2.15
N SER A 165 -6.96 -15.52 3.11
CA SER A 165 -5.74 -15.65 3.92
C SER A 165 -4.85 -16.82 3.49
N ARG A 166 -5.43 -17.89 2.93
CA ARG A 166 -4.77 -19.13 2.53
C ARG A 166 -5.40 -19.72 1.26
N PRO A 167 -5.29 -19.03 0.10
CA PRO A 167 -6.05 -19.37 -1.11
C PRO A 167 -5.77 -20.79 -1.62
N LEU A 168 -4.55 -21.28 -1.51
CA LEU A 168 -4.23 -22.68 -1.88
C LEU A 168 -4.98 -23.69 -1.01
N ARG A 169 -5.17 -23.40 0.27
CA ARG A 169 -5.91 -24.28 1.17
C ARG A 169 -7.42 -24.23 0.90
N ALA A 170 -7.93 -23.05 0.58
CA ALA A 170 -9.32 -22.89 0.13
C ALA A 170 -9.58 -23.70 -1.14
N LEU A 171 -8.66 -23.61 -2.10
CA LEU A 171 -8.71 -24.35 -3.36
C LEU A 171 -8.79 -25.87 -3.15
N GLU A 172 -7.89 -26.44 -2.31
CA GLU A 172 -7.92 -27.86 -1.96
C GLU A 172 -9.29 -28.30 -1.40
N ILE A 173 -9.91 -27.45 -0.59
CA ILE A 173 -11.22 -27.74 0.00
C ILE A 173 -12.32 -27.66 -1.06
N TYR A 174 -12.35 -26.61 -1.87
CA TYR A 174 -13.37 -26.44 -2.91
C TYR A 174 -13.31 -27.57 -3.95
N GLU A 175 -12.10 -27.93 -4.43
CA GLU A 175 -11.94 -29.07 -5.35
C GLU A 175 -12.46 -30.37 -4.73
N ARG A 176 -12.15 -30.61 -3.46
CA ARG A 176 -12.66 -31.78 -2.77
C ARG A 176 -14.20 -31.81 -2.66
N ILE A 177 -14.83 -30.65 -2.49
CA ILE A 177 -16.30 -30.57 -2.48
C ILE A 177 -16.85 -30.84 -3.88
N LEU A 178 -16.26 -30.25 -4.92
CA LEU A 178 -16.64 -30.47 -6.32
C LEU A 178 -16.50 -31.95 -6.73
N ASP A 179 -15.41 -32.61 -6.34
CA ASP A 179 -15.21 -34.03 -6.62
C ASP A 179 -16.27 -34.95 -5.96
N ARG A 180 -16.80 -34.51 -4.82
CA ARG A 180 -17.75 -35.30 -4.03
C ARG A 180 -19.20 -35.03 -4.39
N GLU A 181 -19.56 -33.80 -4.62
CA GLU A 181 -20.95 -33.33 -4.77
C GLU A 181 -21.31 -33.01 -6.22
N GLY A 182 -20.28 -32.90 -7.09
CA GLY A 182 -20.46 -32.54 -8.49
C GLY A 182 -20.41 -31.03 -8.72
N ASP A 183 -20.81 -30.64 -9.92
CA ASP A 183 -20.74 -29.26 -10.38
C ASP A 183 -21.83 -28.41 -9.74
N GLU A 184 -21.41 -27.59 -8.80
CA GLU A 184 -22.21 -26.52 -8.21
C GLU A 184 -21.68 -25.17 -8.68
N TRP A 185 -22.57 -24.30 -9.14
CA TRP A 185 -22.21 -23.04 -9.79
C TRP A 185 -21.33 -22.13 -8.89
N GLU A 186 -21.69 -21.99 -7.63
CA GLU A 186 -20.97 -21.13 -6.67
C GLU A 186 -19.57 -21.66 -6.36
N LEU A 187 -19.42 -22.98 -6.26
CA LEU A 187 -18.13 -23.65 -6.04
C LEU A 187 -17.21 -23.51 -7.25
N LEU A 188 -17.74 -23.75 -8.46
CA LEU A 188 -17.00 -23.56 -9.70
C LEU A 188 -16.51 -22.12 -9.83
N TYR A 189 -17.38 -21.14 -9.54
CA TYR A 189 -17.03 -19.73 -9.60
C TYR A 189 -15.91 -19.38 -8.62
N HIS A 190 -16.02 -19.72 -7.33
CA HIS A 190 -14.98 -19.44 -6.35
C HIS A 190 -13.65 -20.13 -6.69
N THR A 191 -13.72 -21.36 -7.22
CA THR A 191 -12.54 -22.10 -7.65
C THR A 191 -11.85 -21.43 -8.83
N ALA A 192 -12.62 -21.00 -9.83
CA ALA A 192 -12.12 -20.27 -10.99
C ALA A 192 -11.44 -18.94 -10.60
N GLU A 193 -12.06 -18.17 -9.71
CA GLU A 193 -11.51 -16.91 -9.20
C GLU A 193 -10.17 -17.11 -8.49
N ILE A 194 -10.06 -18.16 -7.65
CA ILE A 194 -8.79 -18.47 -6.98
C ILE A 194 -7.73 -18.89 -8.00
N TYR A 195 -8.05 -19.76 -8.95
CA TYR A 195 -7.12 -20.14 -10.01
C TYR A 195 -6.65 -18.94 -10.84
N SER A 196 -7.57 -18.06 -11.22
CA SER A 196 -7.27 -16.81 -11.93
C SER A 196 -6.33 -15.92 -11.12
N SER A 197 -6.60 -15.73 -9.82
CA SER A 197 -5.76 -14.91 -8.92
C SER A 197 -4.34 -15.47 -8.74
N LEU A 198 -4.18 -16.79 -8.87
CA LEU A 198 -2.91 -17.50 -8.80
C LEU A 198 -2.18 -17.54 -10.16
N GLY A 199 -2.75 -16.96 -11.22
CA GLY A 199 -2.19 -17.02 -12.58
C GLY A 199 -2.34 -18.39 -13.26
N ARG A 200 -3.14 -19.30 -12.70
CA ARG A 200 -3.43 -20.63 -13.24
C ARG A 200 -4.62 -20.57 -14.20
N PHE A 201 -4.40 -19.90 -15.32
CA PHE A 201 -5.50 -19.55 -16.24
C PHE A 201 -6.13 -20.74 -16.94
N ASP A 202 -5.36 -21.80 -17.23
CA ASP A 202 -5.89 -23.04 -17.81
C ASP A 202 -6.88 -23.74 -16.87
N ASP A 203 -6.55 -23.81 -15.59
CA ASP A 203 -7.44 -24.42 -14.59
C ASP A 203 -8.67 -23.55 -14.35
N ALA A 204 -8.52 -22.22 -14.36
CA ALA A 204 -9.66 -21.28 -14.29
C ALA A 204 -10.58 -21.46 -15.50
N ALA A 205 -10.01 -21.57 -16.72
CA ALA A 205 -10.77 -21.78 -17.95
C ALA A 205 -11.55 -23.10 -17.91
N GLU A 206 -10.99 -24.17 -17.34
CA GLU A 206 -11.73 -25.43 -17.17
C GLU A 206 -12.98 -25.25 -16.29
N LYS A 207 -12.87 -24.52 -15.18
CA LYS A 207 -14.01 -24.27 -14.32
C LYS A 207 -15.07 -23.39 -15.00
N TYR A 208 -14.65 -22.31 -15.70
CA TYR A 208 -15.58 -21.50 -16.48
C TYR A 208 -16.23 -22.30 -17.62
N LYS A 209 -15.51 -23.21 -18.26
CA LYS A 209 -16.09 -24.11 -19.28
C LYS A 209 -17.21 -24.96 -18.70
N ARG A 210 -16.99 -25.58 -17.53
CA ARG A 210 -18.04 -26.35 -16.82
C ARG A 210 -19.25 -25.46 -16.48
N MET A 211 -19.02 -24.21 -16.06
CA MET A 211 -20.11 -23.25 -15.82
C MET A 211 -20.88 -22.91 -17.11
N VAL A 212 -20.19 -22.74 -18.23
CA VAL A 212 -20.85 -22.52 -19.54
C VAL A 212 -21.64 -23.76 -19.98
N GLU A 213 -21.18 -24.98 -19.65
CA GLU A 213 -21.95 -26.20 -19.90
C GLU A 213 -23.24 -26.25 -19.08
N LEU A 214 -23.25 -25.69 -17.85
CA LEU A 214 -24.46 -25.57 -17.02
C LEU A 214 -25.42 -24.46 -17.52
N ASP A 215 -24.90 -23.36 -18.02
CA ASP A 215 -25.67 -22.25 -18.59
C ASP A 215 -25.05 -21.74 -19.91
N PRO A 216 -25.32 -22.45 -21.03
CA PRO A 216 -24.78 -22.09 -22.33
C PRO A 216 -25.27 -20.75 -22.88
N SER A 217 -26.34 -20.18 -22.31
CA SER A 217 -26.88 -18.89 -22.75
C SER A 217 -26.17 -17.69 -22.11
N ASN A 218 -25.36 -17.91 -21.12
CA ASN A 218 -24.72 -16.86 -20.32
C ASN A 218 -23.49 -16.27 -21.03
N ARG A 219 -23.72 -15.22 -21.79
CA ARG A 219 -22.68 -14.51 -22.56
C ARG A 219 -21.55 -13.96 -21.67
N ALA A 220 -21.85 -13.57 -20.43
CA ALA A 220 -20.84 -13.10 -19.51
C ALA A 220 -19.84 -14.22 -19.11
N LEU A 221 -20.34 -15.44 -18.87
CA LEU A 221 -19.49 -16.61 -18.62
C LEU A 221 -18.64 -16.98 -19.83
N GLN A 222 -19.20 -16.92 -21.03
CA GLN A 222 -18.45 -17.19 -22.27
C GLN A 222 -17.32 -16.15 -22.45
N ARG A 223 -17.57 -14.88 -22.14
CA ARG A 223 -16.50 -13.85 -22.16
C ARG A 223 -15.42 -14.12 -21.10
N GLN A 224 -15.82 -14.52 -19.88
CA GLN A 224 -14.86 -14.89 -18.84
C GLN A 224 -13.99 -16.08 -19.24
N LEU A 225 -14.62 -17.10 -19.87
CA LEU A 225 -13.88 -18.24 -20.42
C LEU A 225 -12.88 -17.80 -21.50
N ALA A 226 -13.30 -16.93 -22.41
CA ALA A 226 -12.43 -16.38 -23.43
C ALA A 226 -11.28 -15.55 -22.84
N GLU A 227 -11.54 -14.76 -21.80
CA GLU A 227 -10.50 -14.02 -21.07
C GLU A 227 -9.47 -14.98 -20.46
N MET A 228 -9.91 -16.06 -19.81
CA MET A 228 -8.99 -17.03 -19.24
C MET A 228 -8.15 -17.72 -20.30
N TYR A 229 -8.75 -18.06 -21.45
CA TYR A 229 -7.98 -18.60 -22.57
C TYR A 229 -6.96 -17.59 -23.13
N GLY A 230 -7.32 -16.32 -23.29
CA GLY A 230 -6.40 -15.27 -23.72
C GLY A 230 -5.21 -15.17 -22.77
N ARG A 231 -5.46 -14.97 -21.48
CA ARG A 231 -4.42 -14.87 -20.44
C ARG A 231 -3.58 -16.15 -20.29
N GLY A 232 -4.14 -17.31 -20.62
CA GLY A 232 -3.45 -18.60 -20.67
C GLY A 232 -2.66 -18.85 -21.97
N GLY A 233 -2.67 -17.90 -22.91
CA GLY A 233 -1.97 -18.01 -24.20
C GLY A 233 -2.72 -18.85 -25.25
N LYS A 234 -3.96 -19.27 -24.97
CA LYS A 234 -4.85 -19.95 -25.92
C LYS A 234 -5.69 -18.94 -26.70
N THR A 235 -5.01 -18.04 -27.38
CA THR A 235 -5.62 -16.87 -28.04
C THR A 235 -6.57 -17.26 -29.16
N LYS A 236 -6.32 -18.37 -29.86
CA LYS A 236 -7.22 -18.85 -30.92
C LYS A 236 -8.58 -19.29 -30.38
N GLU A 237 -8.59 -20.01 -29.28
CA GLU A 237 -9.79 -20.45 -28.58
C GLU A 237 -10.57 -19.24 -28.04
N ALA A 238 -9.86 -18.26 -27.47
CA ALA A 238 -10.46 -17.01 -27.01
C ALA A 238 -11.13 -16.25 -28.16
N ILE A 239 -10.44 -16.08 -29.30
CA ILE A 239 -10.96 -15.38 -30.46
C ILE A 239 -12.21 -16.09 -30.99
N ALA A 240 -12.18 -17.43 -31.14
CA ALA A 240 -13.32 -18.19 -31.64
C ALA A 240 -14.60 -17.95 -30.80
N ILE A 241 -14.49 -18.04 -29.46
CA ILE A 241 -15.63 -17.79 -28.57
C ILE A 241 -16.14 -16.36 -28.73
N LEU A 242 -15.24 -15.36 -28.81
CA LEU A 242 -15.64 -13.96 -28.91
C LEU A 242 -16.24 -13.63 -30.28
N GLU A 243 -15.74 -14.25 -31.37
CA GLU A 243 -16.33 -14.12 -32.70
C GLU A 243 -17.72 -14.76 -32.77
N ASP A 244 -17.92 -15.95 -32.19
CA ASP A 244 -19.24 -16.60 -32.08
C ASP A 244 -20.25 -15.71 -31.32
N LEU A 245 -19.80 -15.05 -30.25
CA LEU A 245 -20.65 -14.09 -29.53
C LEU A 245 -21.02 -12.88 -30.38
N LEU A 246 -20.12 -12.38 -31.22
CA LEU A 246 -20.36 -11.26 -32.12
C LEU A 246 -21.23 -11.64 -33.33
N GLU A 247 -21.29 -12.91 -33.72
CA GLU A 247 -22.27 -13.37 -34.71
C GLU A 247 -23.72 -13.21 -34.22
N VAL A 248 -23.93 -13.38 -32.89
CA VAL A 248 -25.26 -13.20 -32.27
C VAL A 248 -25.59 -11.72 -32.07
N ASP A 249 -24.62 -10.91 -31.67
CA ASP A 249 -24.77 -9.45 -31.47
C ASP A 249 -23.48 -8.74 -31.86
N GLU A 250 -23.45 -8.28 -33.10
CA GLU A 250 -22.25 -7.64 -33.66
C GLU A 250 -21.83 -6.34 -32.95
N ASN A 251 -22.75 -5.73 -32.18
CA ASN A 251 -22.53 -4.48 -31.47
C ASN A 251 -22.42 -4.65 -29.95
N ASP A 252 -22.22 -5.88 -29.46
CA ASP A 252 -21.89 -6.09 -28.03
C ASP A 252 -20.55 -5.46 -27.68
N SER A 253 -20.60 -4.31 -27.03
CA SER A 253 -19.41 -3.51 -26.70
C SER A 253 -18.44 -4.24 -25.77
N GLU A 254 -18.94 -5.08 -24.85
CA GLU A 254 -18.09 -5.85 -23.94
C GLU A 254 -17.33 -6.96 -24.69
N THR A 255 -17.99 -7.65 -25.61
CA THR A 255 -17.36 -8.68 -26.44
C THR A 255 -16.36 -8.07 -27.42
N LEU A 256 -16.70 -6.94 -28.07
CA LEU A 256 -15.75 -6.22 -28.93
C LEU A 256 -14.50 -5.77 -28.15
N ALA A 257 -14.68 -5.29 -26.92
CA ALA A 257 -13.55 -4.89 -26.07
C ALA A 257 -12.68 -6.09 -25.68
N ALA A 258 -13.30 -7.20 -25.28
CA ALA A 258 -12.58 -8.42 -24.94
C ALA A 258 -11.78 -8.95 -26.14
N LEU A 259 -12.37 -8.95 -27.35
CA LEU A 259 -11.67 -9.37 -28.56
C LEU A 259 -10.49 -8.43 -28.90
N ALA A 260 -10.66 -7.13 -28.71
CA ALA A 260 -9.58 -6.17 -28.90
C ALA A 260 -8.42 -6.40 -27.93
N ASP A 261 -8.70 -6.73 -26.66
CA ASP A 261 -7.69 -7.05 -25.66
C ASP A 261 -6.91 -8.32 -26.04
N VAL A 262 -7.58 -9.38 -26.51
CA VAL A 262 -6.93 -10.60 -26.99
C VAL A 262 -6.00 -10.29 -28.17
N TYR A 263 -6.41 -9.45 -29.12
CA TYR A 263 -5.52 -9.02 -30.22
C TYR A 263 -4.34 -8.15 -29.72
N LEU A 264 -4.49 -7.39 -28.62
CA LEU A 264 -3.35 -6.68 -28.01
C LEU A 264 -2.34 -7.64 -27.42
N GLU A 265 -2.79 -8.70 -26.76
CA GLU A 265 -1.92 -9.74 -26.19
C GLU A 265 -1.15 -10.48 -27.29
N GLU A 266 -1.79 -10.75 -28.43
CA GLU A 266 -1.13 -11.28 -29.62
C GLU A 266 -0.22 -10.28 -30.36
N GLN A 267 -0.16 -9.03 -29.89
CA GLN A 267 0.53 -7.93 -30.55
C GLN A 267 -0.01 -7.60 -31.96
N ASP A 268 -1.24 -8.01 -32.27
CA ASP A 268 -1.95 -7.63 -33.50
C ASP A 268 -2.65 -6.28 -33.33
N PHE A 269 -1.83 -5.23 -33.17
CA PHE A 269 -2.32 -3.86 -32.96
C PHE A 269 -3.26 -3.36 -34.06
N PRO A 270 -3.09 -3.70 -35.37
CA PRO A 270 -4.02 -3.26 -36.41
C PRO A 270 -5.44 -3.75 -36.18
N LYS A 271 -5.63 -5.02 -35.79
CA LYS A 271 -6.95 -5.57 -35.51
C LYS A 271 -7.56 -4.96 -34.26
N ALA A 272 -6.79 -4.90 -33.17
CA ALA A 272 -7.22 -4.25 -31.93
C ALA A 272 -7.66 -2.79 -32.17
N LEU A 273 -6.87 -2.01 -32.93
CA LEU A 273 -7.18 -0.62 -33.26
C LEU A 273 -8.50 -0.49 -34.03
N LYS A 274 -8.80 -1.38 -34.97
CA LYS A 274 -10.04 -1.37 -35.72
C LYS A 274 -11.26 -1.58 -34.81
N LEU A 275 -11.15 -2.50 -33.86
CA LEU A 275 -12.22 -2.74 -32.86
C LEU A 275 -12.40 -1.55 -31.93
N TYR A 276 -11.31 -0.95 -31.44
CA TYR A 276 -11.39 0.27 -30.62
C TYR A 276 -12.03 1.44 -31.34
N GLN A 277 -11.72 1.64 -32.64
CA GLN A 277 -12.38 2.68 -33.43
C GLN A 277 -13.89 2.42 -33.56
N ARG A 278 -14.29 1.15 -33.74
CA ARG A 278 -15.71 0.76 -33.77
C ARG A 278 -16.38 1.05 -32.41
N LEU A 279 -15.75 0.67 -31.30
CA LEU A 279 -16.26 0.95 -29.96
C LEU A 279 -16.44 2.44 -29.69
N LEU A 280 -15.48 3.28 -30.08
CA LEU A 280 -15.57 4.72 -29.88
C LEU A 280 -16.62 5.40 -30.78
N ALA A 281 -16.98 4.78 -31.89
CA ALA A 281 -18.04 5.28 -32.79
C ALA A 281 -19.47 4.96 -32.30
N MET A 282 -19.63 4.10 -31.30
CA MET A 282 -20.94 3.76 -30.72
C MET A 282 -21.42 4.89 -29.80
N GLU A 283 -22.67 5.33 -29.97
CA GLU A 283 -23.30 6.42 -29.19
C GLU A 283 -23.42 6.10 -27.69
N ARG A 284 -23.55 4.82 -27.32
CA ARG A 284 -23.82 4.35 -25.95
C ARG A 284 -22.75 3.36 -25.46
N THR A 285 -21.48 3.67 -25.71
CA THR A 285 -20.40 2.85 -25.14
C THR A 285 -20.32 3.04 -23.63
N ASN A 286 -20.30 1.93 -22.87
CA ASN A 286 -20.08 1.95 -21.43
C ASN A 286 -18.79 2.73 -21.09
N PRO A 287 -18.81 3.66 -20.11
CA PRO A 287 -17.62 4.40 -19.70
C PRO A 287 -16.42 3.49 -19.36
N GLU A 288 -16.62 2.32 -18.77
CA GLU A 288 -15.54 1.36 -18.48
C GLU A 288 -14.89 0.81 -19.77
N VAL A 289 -15.69 0.47 -20.78
CA VAL A 289 -15.17 0.04 -22.08
C VAL A 289 -14.39 1.17 -22.75
N ARG A 290 -14.91 2.39 -22.69
CA ARG A 290 -14.21 3.58 -23.21
C ARG A 290 -12.89 3.84 -22.47
N LEU A 291 -12.86 3.63 -21.15
CA LEU A 291 -11.66 3.70 -20.35
C LEU A 291 -10.61 2.67 -20.81
N ARG A 292 -11.00 1.43 -21.02
CA ARG A 292 -10.12 0.36 -21.54
C ARG A 292 -9.49 0.75 -22.86
N VAL A 293 -10.26 1.31 -23.79
CA VAL A 293 -9.74 1.81 -25.07
C VAL A 293 -8.71 2.93 -24.86
N GLY A 294 -9.02 3.87 -23.99
CA GLY A 294 -8.09 4.97 -23.64
C GLY A 294 -6.79 4.45 -23.04
N VAL A 295 -6.86 3.50 -22.12
CA VAL A 295 -5.69 2.85 -21.49
C VAL A 295 -4.84 2.11 -22.51
N ALA A 296 -5.47 1.38 -23.43
CA ALA A 296 -4.76 0.70 -24.51
C ALA A 296 -3.99 1.70 -25.41
N TYR A 297 -4.59 2.83 -25.74
CA TYR A 297 -3.88 3.89 -26.48
C TYR A 297 -2.70 4.47 -25.67
N VAL A 298 -2.86 4.68 -24.36
CA VAL A 298 -1.76 5.14 -23.50
C VAL A 298 -0.62 4.12 -23.49
N GLY A 299 -0.90 2.83 -23.43
CA GLY A 299 0.13 1.78 -23.51
C GLY A 299 0.96 1.84 -24.79
N GLN A 300 0.40 2.34 -25.90
CA GLN A 300 1.13 2.48 -27.17
C GLN A 300 1.90 3.81 -27.30
N MET A 301 1.62 4.81 -26.48
CA MET A 301 2.28 6.14 -26.56
C MET A 301 3.80 6.09 -26.44
N GLN A 302 4.36 5.07 -25.79
CA GLN A 302 5.82 4.93 -25.67
C GLN A 302 6.47 4.50 -27.00
N ARG A 303 5.74 3.70 -27.80
CA ARG A 303 6.20 3.18 -29.09
C ARG A 303 5.88 4.14 -30.24
N ASP A 304 4.72 4.79 -30.17
CA ASP A 304 4.21 5.71 -31.19
C ASP A 304 3.49 6.89 -30.56
N SER A 305 4.09 8.07 -30.63
CA SER A 305 3.55 9.30 -30.04
C SER A 305 2.22 9.76 -30.66
N THR A 306 1.85 9.29 -31.86
CA THR A 306 0.55 9.63 -32.49
C THR A 306 -0.63 9.12 -31.69
N PHE A 307 -0.43 8.11 -30.82
CA PHE A 307 -1.47 7.63 -29.93
C PHE A 307 -1.89 8.63 -28.87
N ILE A 308 -1.10 9.66 -28.59
CA ILE A 308 -1.49 10.79 -27.71
C ILE A 308 -2.75 11.46 -28.24
N ASP A 309 -2.80 11.72 -29.56
CA ASP A 309 -3.94 12.40 -30.21
C ASP A 309 -5.19 11.52 -30.25
N LYS A 310 -5.04 10.19 -30.14
CA LYS A 310 -6.16 9.23 -30.03
C LYS A 310 -6.61 9.06 -28.58
N ALA A 311 -5.69 8.98 -27.63
CA ALA A 311 -5.99 8.76 -26.21
C ALA A 311 -6.66 9.99 -25.56
N LYS A 312 -6.13 11.19 -25.83
CA LYS A 312 -6.59 12.42 -25.17
C LYS A 312 -8.09 12.68 -25.34
N PRO A 313 -8.70 12.64 -26.55
CA PRO A 313 -10.14 12.86 -26.71
C PRO A 313 -11.00 11.88 -25.93
N VAL A 314 -10.55 10.61 -25.80
CA VAL A 314 -11.23 9.57 -25.04
C VAL A 314 -11.35 9.95 -23.57
N PHE A 315 -10.23 10.35 -22.95
CA PHE A 315 -10.24 10.75 -21.54
C PHE A 315 -10.91 12.11 -21.30
N GLU A 316 -10.81 13.05 -22.25
CA GLU A 316 -11.57 14.31 -22.18
C GLU A 316 -13.09 14.07 -22.22
N GLN A 317 -13.54 13.07 -22.95
CA GLN A 317 -14.93 12.67 -22.97
C GLN A 317 -15.32 11.98 -21.66
N LEU A 318 -14.54 11.01 -21.19
CA LEU A 318 -14.76 10.34 -19.91
C LEU A 318 -14.81 11.33 -18.73
N LYS A 319 -13.93 12.32 -18.71
CA LYS A 319 -13.95 13.40 -17.71
C LYS A 319 -15.29 14.15 -17.66
N ARG A 320 -15.97 14.32 -18.79
CA ARG A 320 -17.31 14.94 -18.86
C ARG A 320 -18.42 13.98 -18.44
N GLU A 321 -18.32 12.71 -18.84
CA GLU A 321 -19.33 11.68 -18.55
C GLU A 321 -19.32 11.23 -17.09
N VAL A 322 -18.13 11.07 -16.52
CA VAL A 322 -17.91 10.57 -15.14
C VAL A 322 -16.97 11.49 -14.35
N PRO A 323 -17.37 12.71 -14.03
CA PRO A 323 -16.50 13.75 -13.47
C PRO A 323 -15.96 13.41 -12.07
N ASN A 324 -16.56 12.44 -11.37
CA ASN A 324 -16.13 11.95 -10.06
C ASN A 324 -15.19 10.73 -10.13
N ASP A 325 -14.90 10.23 -11.33
CA ASP A 325 -13.90 9.20 -11.53
C ASP A 325 -12.52 9.85 -11.67
N TRP A 326 -11.56 9.42 -10.84
CA TRP A 326 -10.18 9.92 -10.84
C TRP A 326 -9.38 9.47 -12.06
N ARG A 327 -9.72 8.33 -12.68
CA ARG A 327 -8.94 7.68 -13.75
C ARG A 327 -8.77 8.54 -15.00
N PRO A 328 -9.80 9.21 -15.55
CA PRO A 328 -9.62 10.11 -16.68
C PRO A 328 -8.64 11.24 -16.40
N TYR A 329 -8.68 11.81 -15.19
CA TYR A 329 -7.75 12.87 -14.81
C TYR A 329 -6.32 12.35 -14.70
N TYR A 330 -6.12 11.15 -14.16
CA TYR A 330 -4.81 10.52 -14.06
C TYR A 330 -4.15 10.36 -15.43
N TYR A 331 -4.86 9.79 -16.39
CA TYR A 331 -4.33 9.60 -17.75
C TYR A 331 -4.16 10.90 -18.52
N LEU A 332 -5.03 11.89 -18.32
CA LEU A 332 -4.83 13.23 -18.88
C LEU A 332 -3.60 13.91 -18.28
N GLY A 333 -3.33 13.69 -17.00
CA GLY A 333 -2.11 14.13 -16.33
C GLY A 333 -0.86 13.53 -16.96
N MET A 334 -0.83 12.20 -17.14
CA MET A 334 0.27 11.48 -17.82
C MET A 334 0.49 11.99 -19.26
N ILE A 335 -0.59 12.22 -20.00
CA ILE A 335 -0.52 12.76 -21.36
C ILE A 335 0.07 14.18 -21.36
N ALA A 336 -0.37 15.02 -20.42
CA ALA A 336 0.11 16.39 -20.31
C ALA A 336 1.60 16.45 -19.94
N GLU A 337 2.05 15.57 -19.03
CA GLU A 337 3.46 15.40 -18.68
C GLU A 337 4.29 14.99 -19.89
N ARG A 338 3.85 13.98 -20.62
CA ARG A 338 4.54 13.53 -21.84
C ARG A 338 4.67 14.65 -22.87
N GLN A 339 3.69 15.56 -22.89
CA GLN A 339 3.70 16.77 -23.73
C GLN A 339 4.52 17.94 -23.13
N ARG A 340 5.17 17.76 -21.96
CA ARG A 340 5.89 18.79 -21.20
C ARG A 340 5.01 19.99 -20.83
N LYS A 341 3.73 19.73 -20.58
CA LYS A 341 2.75 20.73 -20.12
C LYS A 341 2.58 20.64 -18.61
N ASP A 342 3.65 20.91 -17.86
CA ASP A 342 3.79 20.62 -16.44
C ASP A 342 2.69 21.24 -15.57
N SER A 343 2.29 22.48 -15.87
CA SER A 343 1.20 23.14 -15.13
C SER A 343 -0.16 22.46 -15.34
N LEU A 344 -0.41 21.93 -16.54
CA LEU A 344 -1.64 21.22 -16.86
C LEU A 344 -1.61 19.83 -16.22
N ALA A 345 -0.47 19.13 -16.28
CA ALA A 345 -0.27 17.85 -15.62
C ALA A 345 -0.52 17.97 -14.11
N ALA A 346 0.10 18.95 -13.45
CA ALA A 346 -0.12 19.22 -12.03
C ALA A 346 -1.59 19.45 -11.69
N SER A 347 -2.30 20.25 -12.50
CA SER A 347 -3.75 20.50 -12.32
C SER A 347 -4.58 19.20 -12.37
N TYR A 348 -4.27 18.29 -13.29
CA TYR A 348 -4.96 17.01 -13.38
C TYR A 348 -4.63 16.10 -12.19
N PHE A 349 -3.36 16.00 -11.78
CA PHE A 349 -2.97 15.20 -10.61
C PHE A 349 -3.53 15.77 -9.30
N GLU A 350 -3.68 17.09 -9.18
CA GLU A 350 -4.41 17.68 -8.06
C GLU A 350 -5.87 17.20 -7.98
N GLN A 351 -6.54 17.06 -9.12
CA GLN A 351 -7.88 16.47 -9.14
C GLN A 351 -7.85 14.99 -8.74
N VAL A 352 -6.85 14.23 -9.20
CA VAL A 352 -6.69 12.84 -8.76
C VAL A 352 -6.55 12.77 -7.25
N THR A 353 -5.72 13.60 -6.62
CA THR A 353 -5.56 13.58 -5.15
C THR A 353 -6.79 14.04 -4.37
N ARG A 354 -7.73 14.76 -5.00
CA ARG A 354 -9.03 15.10 -4.39
C ARG A 354 -10.04 13.96 -4.46
N LEU A 355 -10.03 13.21 -5.58
CA LEU A 355 -10.98 12.13 -5.84
C LEU A 355 -10.49 10.78 -5.31
N ALA A 356 -9.18 10.58 -5.23
CA ALA A 356 -8.50 9.37 -4.85
C ALA A 356 -7.26 9.72 -4.00
N GLU A 357 -7.45 10.15 -2.77
CA GLU A 357 -6.38 10.54 -1.85
C GLU A 357 -5.36 9.43 -1.60
N TRP A 358 -5.76 8.18 -1.82
CA TRP A 358 -4.91 7.00 -1.71
C TRP A 358 -3.94 6.80 -2.89
N ASN A 359 -4.07 7.57 -3.98
CA ASN A 359 -3.25 7.41 -5.17
C ASN A 359 -1.85 8.01 -4.96
N GLY A 360 -0.89 7.15 -4.61
CA GLY A 360 0.49 7.56 -4.33
C GLY A 360 1.23 8.14 -5.53
N ASP A 361 0.89 7.71 -6.75
CA ASP A 361 1.56 8.20 -7.96
C ASP A 361 1.17 9.64 -8.27
N ALA A 362 -0.08 10.02 -8.03
CA ALA A 362 -0.51 11.41 -8.16
C ALA A 362 0.20 12.32 -7.14
N TRP A 363 0.36 11.87 -5.90
CA TRP A 363 1.13 12.59 -4.89
C TRP A 363 2.61 12.73 -5.26
N TRP A 364 3.20 11.64 -5.77
CA TRP A 364 4.57 11.66 -6.26
C TRP A 364 4.77 12.70 -7.37
N PHE A 365 3.87 12.72 -8.34
CA PHE A 365 3.89 13.65 -9.46
C PHE A 365 3.84 15.12 -9.02
N ILE A 366 2.87 15.44 -8.16
CA ILE A 366 2.72 16.79 -7.60
C ILE A 366 4.00 17.18 -6.84
N GLY A 367 4.51 16.26 -6.01
CA GLY A 367 5.72 16.51 -5.23
C GLY A 367 6.94 16.75 -6.11
N SER A 368 7.17 15.89 -7.11
CA SER A 368 8.27 16.05 -8.07
C SER A 368 8.17 17.36 -8.84
N SER A 369 6.98 17.74 -9.30
CA SER A 369 6.76 19.01 -10.00
C SER A 369 7.08 20.23 -9.13
N TYR A 370 6.68 20.24 -7.87
CA TYR A 370 7.05 21.34 -6.96
C TYR A 370 8.56 21.37 -6.66
N PHE A 371 9.17 20.19 -6.52
CA PHE A 371 10.61 20.09 -6.30
C PHE A 371 11.41 20.66 -7.47
N GLU A 372 11.08 20.29 -8.70
CA GLU A 372 11.74 20.78 -9.93
C GLU A 372 11.59 22.28 -10.12
N LYS A 373 10.46 22.86 -9.69
CA LYS A 373 10.22 24.30 -9.73
C LYS A 373 10.87 25.08 -8.59
N GLY A 374 11.47 24.39 -7.61
CA GLY A 374 12.01 25.01 -6.41
C GLY A 374 10.95 25.54 -5.43
N GLU A 375 9.69 25.10 -5.57
CA GLU A 375 8.56 25.53 -4.72
C GLU A 375 8.47 24.66 -3.46
N TYR A 376 9.51 24.70 -2.61
CA TYR A 376 9.69 23.76 -1.50
C TYR A 376 8.63 23.87 -0.39
N GLU A 377 8.09 25.06 -0.14
CA GLU A 377 6.99 25.27 0.79
C GLU A 377 5.72 24.55 0.32
N LYS A 378 5.36 24.68 -0.96
CA LYS A 378 4.21 23.98 -1.54
C LYS A 378 4.41 22.47 -1.55
N LEU A 379 5.64 22.02 -1.84
CA LEU A 379 6.01 20.62 -1.72
C LEU A 379 5.76 20.10 -0.30
N ALA A 380 6.26 20.81 0.71
CA ALA A 380 6.08 20.39 2.11
C ALA A 380 4.61 20.35 2.51
N GLU A 381 3.79 21.32 2.11
CA GLU A 381 2.35 21.34 2.38
C GLU A 381 1.63 20.18 1.69
N ALA A 382 1.92 19.90 0.42
CA ALA A 382 1.35 18.79 -0.32
C ALA A 382 1.72 17.45 0.34
N MET A 383 2.99 17.24 0.67
CA MET A 383 3.46 16.00 1.29
C MET A 383 2.96 15.81 2.71
N LYS A 384 2.73 16.85 3.49
CA LYS A 384 2.03 16.75 4.79
C LYS A 384 0.59 16.23 4.65
N ARG A 385 -0.10 16.61 3.58
CA ARG A 385 -1.44 16.05 3.27
C ARG A 385 -1.30 14.59 2.84
N ALA A 386 -0.36 14.29 1.95
CA ALA A 386 -0.09 12.94 1.47
C ALA A 386 0.27 11.97 2.61
N THR A 387 1.12 12.39 3.57
CA THR A 387 1.47 11.54 4.73
C THR A 387 0.30 11.21 5.65
N LYS A 388 -0.76 12.01 5.65
CA LYS A 388 -2.02 11.68 6.36
C LYS A 388 -2.88 10.70 5.57
N ALA A 389 -2.96 10.87 4.26
CA ALA A 389 -3.78 10.02 3.37
C ALA A 389 -3.15 8.63 3.16
N ILE A 390 -1.84 8.59 2.93
CA ILE A 390 -1.08 7.37 2.63
C ILE A 390 0.16 7.22 3.53
N PRO A 391 0.01 7.08 4.85
CA PRO A 391 1.11 7.12 5.82
C PRO A 391 2.14 6.00 5.68
N LYS A 392 1.84 4.95 4.89
CA LYS A 392 2.71 3.81 4.63
C LYS A 392 3.47 3.90 3.30
N ASP A 393 3.25 4.93 2.49
CA ASP A 393 4.03 5.15 1.26
C ASP A 393 5.33 5.89 1.60
N HIS A 394 6.48 5.20 1.46
CA HIS A 394 7.80 5.77 1.77
C HIS A 394 8.12 7.01 0.94
N ARG A 395 7.61 7.09 -0.31
CA ARG A 395 7.90 8.17 -1.27
C ARG A 395 7.45 9.53 -0.77
N VAL A 396 6.28 9.60 -0.11
CA VAL A 396 5.77 10.88 0.40
C VAL A 396 6.58 11.40 1.57
N HIS A 397 7.11 10.50 2.41
CA HIS A 397 8.03 10.86 3.49
C HIS A 397 9.39 11.29 2.96
N PHE A 398 9.87 10.63 1.90
CA PHE A 398 11.10 11.02 1.22
C PHE A 398 11.00 12.44 0.62
N LEU A 399 9.94 12.72 -0.16
CA LEU A 399 9.71 14.04 -0.73
C LEU A 399 9.52 15.12 0.33
N LEU A 400 8.86 14.80 1.45
CA LEU A 400 8.74 15.71 2.59
C LEU A 400 10.12 16.01 3.20
N GLY A 401 10.97 14.99 3.33
CA GLY A 401 12.34 15.15 3.78
C GLY A 401 13.15 16.05 2.85
N LEU A 402 13.07 15.82 1.52
CA LEU A 402 13.72 16.67 0.52
C LEU A 402 13.26 18.13 0.61
N ALA A 403 11.95 18.37 0.79
CA ALA A 403 11.43 19.72 0.97
C ALA A 403 12.08 20.41 2.16
N TYR A 404 12.12 19.73 3.31
CA TYR A 404 12.70 20.29 4.52
C TYR A 404 14.22 20.50 4.43
N THR A 405 14.95 19.59 3.78
CA THR A 405 16.40 19.79 3.48
C THR A 405 16.62 21.06 2.67
N ARG A 406 15.81 21.30 1.63
CA ARG A 406 15.91 22.52 0.80
C ARG A 406 15.48 23.81 1.52
N MET A 407 14.66 23.67 2.56
CA MET A 407 14.24 24.77 3.43
C MET A 407 15.16 24.95 4.65
N GLU A 408 16.27 24.22 4.74
CA GLU A 408 17.21 24.20 5.88
C GLU A 408 16.56 23.85 7.23
N ARG A 409 15.44 23.08 7.17
CA ARG A 409 14.71 22.59 8.33
C ARG A 409 15.20 21.19 8.71
N HIS A 410 16.41 21.17 9.26
CA HIS A 410 17.20 19.94 9.41
C HIS A 410 16.53 18.84 10.27
N ASP A 411 15.96 19.18 11.42
CA ASP A 411 15.35 18.19 12.32
C ASP A 411 14.11 17.54 11.70
N GLU A 412 13.31 18.32 10.99
CA GLU A 412 12.13 17.81 10.28
C GLU A 412 12.55 16.97 9.05
N ALA A 413 13.60 17.38 8.36
CA ALA A 413 14.16 16.61 7.25
C ALA A 413 14.62 15.23 7.71
N ILE A 414 15.43 15.17 8.76
CA ILE A 414 15.91 13.92 9.37
C ILE A 414 14.73 13.04 9.80
N THR A 415 13.74 13.61 10.45
CA THR A 415 12.55 12.86 10.91
C THR A 415 11.80 12.24 9.74
N ALA A 416 11.55 13.01 8.68
CA ALA A 416 10.83 12.53 7.50
C ALA A 416 11.64 11.47 6.72
N LEU A 417 12.95 11.69 6.53
CA LEU A 417 13.82 10.74 5.84
C LEU A 417 13.98 9.42 6.62
N ARG A 418 14.09 9.48 7.95
CA ARG A 418 14.08 8.27 8.79
C ARG A 418 12.78 7.51 8.64
N ARG A 419 11.65 8.20 8.62
CA ARG A 419 10.35 7.56 8.41
C ARG A 419 10.25 6.89 7.04
N SER A 420 10.80 7.51 6.00
CA SER A 420 10.90 6.87 4.68
C SER A 420 11.71 5.56 4.75
N LEU A 421 12.86 5.57 5.43
CA LEU A 421 13.73 4.40 5.59
C LEU A 421 13.17 3.32 6.53
N GLU A 422 12.30 3.66 7.48
CA GLU A 422 11.55 2.67 8.26
C GLU A 422 10.58 1.87 7.38
N LEU A 423 9.96 2.55 6.40
CA LEU A 423 9.00 1.94 5.48
C LEU A 423 9.69 1.19 4.34
N ARG A 424 10.80 1.72 3.85
CA ARG A 424 11.63 1.10 2.82
C ARG A 424 13.12 1.21 3.18
N PRO A 425 13.65 0.21 3.85
CA PRO A 425 15.01 0.25 4.40
C PRO A 425 16.14 0.30 3.37
N ASP A 426 15.88 -0.12 2.15
CA ASP A 426 16.84 -0.22 1.03
C ASP A 426 16.72 0.93 0.01
N ASP A 427 15.97 1.99 0.33
CA ASP A 427 15.84 3.15 -0.56
C ASP A 427 17.14 3.95 -0.63
N MET A 428 17.86 3.79 -1.73
CA MET A 428 19.16 4.42 -1.96
C MET A 428 19.11 5.95 -1.96
N ASN A 429 18.02 6.53 -2.44
CA ASN A 429 17.85 7.98 -2.47
C ASN A 429 17.66 8.53 -1.05
N ALA A 430 16.84 7.85 -0.24
CA ALA A 430 16.62 8.24 1.14
C ALA A 430 17.89 8.04 2.00
N LEU A 431 18.64 6.94 1.79
CA LEU A 431 19.92 6.69 2.46
C LEU A 431 20.93 7.79 2.15
N SER A 432 21.11 8.12 0.86
CA SER A 432 22.03 9.16 0.41
C SER A 432 21.68 10.54 0.95
N THR A 433 20.39 10.90 0.84
CA THR A 433 19.92 12.23 1.27
C THR A 433 20.05 12.40 2.78
N LEU A 434 19.69 11.38 3.57
CA LEU A 434 19.83 11.43 5.02
C LEU A 434 21.31 11.47 5.44
N ALA A 435 22.17 10.71 4.76
CA ALA A 435 23.59 10.71 5.03
C ALA A 435 24.20 12.11 4.77
N LEU A 436 23.87 12.73 3.66
CA LEU A 436 24.28 14.10 3.33
C LEU A 436 23.81 15.13 4.35
N GLU A 437 22.54 15.04 4.76
CA GLU A 437 21.96 15.93 5.77
C GLU A 437 22.70 15.82 7.10
N LEU A 438 22.97 14.59 7.55
CA LEU A 438 23.70 14.33 8.80
C LEU A 438 25.18 14.73 8.71
N ASP A 439 25.80 14.59 7.53
CA ASP A 439 27.17 15.03 7.28
C ASP A 439 27.31 16.55 7.40
N GLY A 440 26.39 17.29 6.78
CA GLY A 440 26.31 18.77 6.89
C GLY A 440 26.17 19.24 8.35
N LEU A 441 25.46 18.48 9.18
CA LEU A 441 25.29 18.74 10.61
C LEU A 441 26.45 18.19 11.46
N ARG A 442 27.51 17.67 10.86
CA ARG A 442 28.67 17.04 11.51
C ARG A 442 28.31 15.80 12.37
N ARG A 443 27.16 15.16 12.11
CA ARG A 443 26.76 13.89 12.73
C ARG A 443 27.40 12.72 12.00
N TYR A 444 28.70 12.74 11.90
CA TYR A 444 29.49 11.89 11.01
C TYR A 444 29.31 10.39 11.24
N HIS A 445 29.20 9.96 12.49
CA HIS A 445 29.03 8.53 12.79
C HIS A 445 27.73 7.96 12.17
N GLU A 446 26.65 8.73 12.24
CA GLU A 446 25.36 8.33 11.66
C GLU A 446 25.40 8.40 10.14
N SER A 447 25.99 9.44 9.58
CA SER A 447 26.21 9.60 8.15
C SER A 447 27.02 8.44 7.56
N ASP A 448 28.17 8.12 8.17
CA ASP A 448 29.04 7.01 7.76
C ASP A 448 28.29 5.67 7.76
N SER A 449 27.49 5.40 8.82
CA SER A 449 26.68 4.19 8.91
C SER A 449 25.68 4.06 7.75
N LEU A 450 25.07 5.16 7.29
CA LEU A 450 24.15 5.17 6.17
C LEU A 450 24.86 4.96 4.84
N TYR A 451 26.00 5.60 4.62
CA TYR A 451 26.81 5.37 3.44
C TYR A 451 27.31 3.93 3.36
N GLU A 452 27.82 3.36 4.46
CA GLU A 452 28.25 1.95 4.49
C GLU A 452 27.08 1.00 4.18
N ARG A 453 25.89 1.26 4.76
CA ARG A 453 24.69 0.50 4.47
C ARG A 453 24.28 0.59 2.99
N ALA A 454 24.33 1.78 2.40
CA ALA A 454 24.02 1.97 0.99
C ALA A 454 25.02 1.20 0.10
N LEU A 455 26.32 1.22 0.42
CA LEU A 455 27.34 0.48 -0.31
C LEU A 455 27.30 -1.04 -0.08
N GLN A 456 26.66 -1.52 0.99
CA GLN A 456 26.34 -2.94 1.17
C GLN A 456 25.21 -3.39 0.25
N ILE A 457 24.24 -2.52 -0.03
CA ILE A 457 23.12 -2.80 -0.96
C ILE A 457 23.62 -2.76 -2.40
N ASP A 458 24.31 -1.68 -2.77
CA ASP A 458 24.94 -1.50 -4.08
C ASP A 458 26.33 -0.91 -3.95
N SER A 459 27.34 -1.77 -4.02
CA SER A 459 28.75 -1.36 -3.94
C SER A 459 29.22 -0.53 -5.14
N THR A 460 28.40 -0.44 -6.20
CA THR A 460 28.71 0.32 -7.43
C THR A 460 28.00 1.66 -7.52
N ALA A 461 27.16 2.00 -6.54
CA ALA A 461 26.41 3.26 -6.51
C ALA A 461 27.33 4.49 -6.53
N HIS A 462 27.61 5.00 -7.72
CA HIS A 462 28.62 6.03 -7.93
C HIS A 462 28.33 7.35 -7.20
N LEU A 463 27.08 7.74 -7.08
CA LEU A 463 26.70 8.94 -6.31
C LEU A 463 27.06 8.76 -4.82
N ILE A 464 26.77 7.59 -4.26
CA ILE A 464 27.10 7.25 -2.87
C ILE A 464 28.63 7.21 -2.68
N LEU A 465 29.34 6.54 -3.60
CA LEU A 465 30.80 6.48 -3.59
C LEU A 465 31.42 7.87 -3.60
N ASN A 466 30.91 8.77 -4.46
CA ASN A 466 31.37 10.15 -4.57
C ASN A 466 31.12 10.93 -3.27
N ASN A 467 29.89 10.92 -2.77
CA ASN A 467 29.52 11.71 -1.60
C ASN A 467 30.26 11.25 -0.34
N TYR A 468 30.42 9.95 -0.18
CA TYR A 468 31.17 9.41 0.96
C TYR A 468 32.67 9.70 0.84
N ALA A 469 33.26 9.58 -0.35
CA ALA A 469 34.64 9.94 -0.59
C ALA A 469 34.90 11.42 -0.28
N TYR A 470 34.00 12.32 -0.69
CA TYR A 470 34.08 13.74 -0.37
C TYR A 470 34.00 13.98 1.14
N SER A 471 33.02 13.38 1.84
CA SER A 471 32.87 13.50 3.28
C SER A 471 34.11 13.01 4.07
N LEU A 472 34.66 11.87 3.68
CA LEU A 472 35.89 11.35 4.29
C LEU A 472 37.08 12.29 4.02
N SER A 473 37.20 12.83 2.81
CA SER A 473 38.30 13.74 2.44
C SER A 473 38.25 15.05 3.21
N GLU A 474 37.07 15.63 3.41
CA GLU A 474 36.90 16.82 4.22
C GLU A 474 37.44 16.65 5.64
N ARG A 475 37.21 15.48 6.23
CA ARG A 475 37.65 15.11 7.57
C ARG A 475 39.12 14.63 7.64
N GLY A 476 39.77 14.45 6.49
CA GLY A 476 41.11 13.87 6.41
C GLY A 476 41.19 12.40 6.84
N LEU A 477 40.10 11.65 6.72
CA LEU A 477 39.99 10.26 7.16
C LEU A 477 40.01 9.29 5.99
N GLN A 478 40.70 8.18 6.13
CA GLN A 478 40.73 7.08 5.15
C GLN A 478 40.94 7.55 3.69
N LEU A 479 41.88 8.49 3.49
CA LEU A 479 42.08 9.19 2.21
C LEU A 479 42.35 8.24 1.05
N GLU A 480 43.09 7.15 1.24
CA GLU A 480 43.31 6.13 0.20
C GLU A 480 42.02 5.37 -0.17
N ARG A 481 41.15 5.15 0.83
CA ARG A 481 39.81 4.60 0.55
C ARG A 481 38.95 5.60 -0.20
N ALA A 482 38.95 6.85 0.21
CA ALA A 482 38.23 7.93 -0.45
C ALA A 482 38.69 8.07 -1.92
N LEU A 483 39.99 7.96 -2.19
CA LEU A 483 40.53 7.98 -3.55
C LEU A 483 39.99 6.81 -4.40
N ARG A 484 40.05 5.58 -3.85
CA ARG A 484 39.49 4.43 -4.58
C ARG A 484 38.00 4.58 -4.88
N MET A 485 37.22 5.12 -3.95
CA MET A 485 35.78 5.34 -4.14
C MET A 485 35.51 6.43 -5.19
N SER A 486 36.20 7.57 -5.11
CA SER A 486 36.03 8.67 -6.06
C SER A 486 36.48 8.28 -7.48
N LEU A 487 37.57 7.48 -7.62
CA LEU A 487 38.00 6.94 -8.90
C LEU A 487 36.99 5.94 -9.48
N ARG A 488 36.29 5.17 -8.66
CA ARG A 488 35.20 4.30 -9.11
C ARG A 488 33.97 5.12 -9.53
N ALA A 489 33.67 6.17 -8.81
CA ALA A 489 32.55 7.06 -9.17
C ALA A 489 32.78 7.72 -10.53
N ILE A 490 33.97 8.28 -10.77
CA ILE A 490 34.27 8.95 -12.05
C ILE A 490 34.36 7.94 -13.23
N ALA A 491 34.67 6.67 -12.99
CA ALA A 491 34.68 5.66 -14.05
C ALA A 491 33.30 5.44 -14.67
N SER A 492 32.20 5.75 -13.97
CA SER A 492 30.82 5.64 -14.47
C SER A 492 30.41 6.86 -15.33
N ASP A 493 30.96 8.05 -15.04
CA ASP A 493 30.74 9.28 -15.80
C ASP A 493 32.03 10.13 -15.76
N PRO A 494 32.95 9.90 -16.70
CA PRO A 494 34.25 10.57 -16.74
C PRO A 494 34.21 12.10 -16.95
N THR A 495 33.03 12.62 -17.33
CA THR A 495 32.82 14.05 -17.60
C THR A 495 32.07 14.77 -16.49
N ASN A 496 31.62 14.06 -15.47
CA ASN A 496 30.84 14.63 -14.37
C ASN A 496 31.69 15.62 -13.52
N PRO A 497 31.33 16.92 -13.50
CA PRO A 497 32.15 17.92 -12.80
C PRO A 497 32.28 17.66 -11.30
N SER A 498 31.21 17.16 -10.65
CA SER A 498 31.23 16.87 -9.22
C SER A 498 32.15 15.68 -8.88
N TYR A 499 32.18 14.65 -9.76
CA TYR A 499 33.06 13.49 -9.55
C TYR A 499 34.54 13.87 -9.80
N LEU A 500 34.79 14.69 -10.83
CA LEU A 500 36.12 15.24 -11.11
C LEU A 500 36.66 16.08 -9.95
N ASP A 501 35.81 16.96 -9.41
CA ASP A 501 36.16 17.79 -8.26
C ASP A 501 36.49 16.95 -7.02
N THR A 502 35.64 15.96 -6.71
CA THR A 502 35.87 15.06 -5.58
C THR A 502 37.21 14.31 -5.70
N VAL A 503 37.55 13.78 -6.88
CA VAL A 503 38.86 13.14 -7.10
C VAL A 503 39.98 14.12 -6.87
N GLY A 504 39.89 15.33 -7.45
CA GLY A 504 40.86 16.38 -7.26
C GLY A 504 41.03 16.82 -5.80
N TRP A 505 39.91 16.92 -5.09
CA TRP A 505 39.93 17.27 -3.66
C TRP A 505 40.56 16.20 -2.78
N VAL A 506 40.28 14.92 -3.06
CA VAL A 506 40.95 13.81 -2.35
C VAL A 506 42.46 13.83 -2.61
N TYR A 507 42.92 14.06 -3.84
CA TYR A 507 44.36 14.23 -4.13
C TYR A 507 44.94 15.43 -3.40
N PHE A 508 44.23 16.54 -3.30
CA PHE A 508 44.66 17.72 -2.54
C PHE A 508 44.90 17.37 -1.05
N LYS A 509 43.95 16.62 -0.43
CA LYS A 509 44.08 16.19 0.97
C LYS A 509 45.22 15.17 1.18
N LEU A 510 45.54 14.39 0.15
CA LEU A 510 46.73 13.49 0.14
C LEU A 510 48.05 14.22 -0.07
N GLY A 511 48.03 15.52 -0.43
CA GLY A 511 49.25 16.30 -0.71
C GLY A 511 49.72 16.23 -2.17
N ASN A 512 48.98 15.52 -3.04
CA ASN A 512 49.31 15.34 -4.46
C ASN A 512 48.70 16.52 -5.25
N TYR A 513 49.33 17.70 -5.15
CA TYR A 513 48.73 18.95 -5.63
C TYR A 513 48.71 19.09 -7.16
N GLU A 514 49.59 18.46 -7.89
CA GLU A 514 49.59 18.51 -9.36
C GLU A 514 48.47 17.65 -9.93
N GLU A 515 48.24 16.43 -9.41
CA GLU A 515 47.08 15.61 -9.78
C GLU A 515 45.77 16.26 -9.38
N ALA A 516 45.72 16.89 -8.18
CA ALA A 516 44.57 17.68 -7.74
C ALA A 516 44.23 18.78 -8.75
N ARG A 517 45.24 19.54 -9.20
CA ARG A 517 45.08 20.59 -10.23
C ARG A 517 44.52 20.04 -11.53
N GLU A 518 45.05 18.90 -12.00
CA GLU A 518 44.60 18.29 -13.24
C GLU A 518 43.12 17.95 -13.21
N TYR A 519 42.65 17.28 -12.13
CA TYR A 519 41.26 16.84 -12.01
C TYR A 519 40.31 18.02 -11.81
N VAL A 520 40.63 18.99 -10.93
CA VAL A 520 39.81 20.20 -10.73
C VAL A 520 39.78 21.07 -11.98
N ALA A 521 40.88 21.14 -12.77
CA ALA A 521 40.86 21.84 -14.06
C ALA A 521 39.90 21.17 -15.06
N LYS A 522 39.83 19.84 -15.09
CA LYS A 522 38.83 19.11 -15.89
C LYS A 522 37.41 19.41 -15.39
N ALA A 523 37.18 19.46 -14.05
CA ALA A 523 35.90 19.82 -13.48
C ALA A 523 35.45 21.23 -13.92
N LEU A 524 36.37 22.21 -13.89
CA LEU A 524 36.10 23.58 -14.34
C LEU A 524 35.81 23.66 -15.85
N ALA A 525 36.39 22.79 -16.66
CA ALA A 525 36.19 22.75 -18.11
C ALA A 525 34.92 21.99 -18.53
N ALA A 526 34.38 21.10 -17.67
CA ALA A 526 33.29 20.19 -18.01
C ALA A 526 31.89 20.86 -17.95
N GLY A 527 31.74 22.07 -17.39
CA GLY A 527 30.46 22.77 -17.29
C GLY A 527 30.48 23.98 -16.37
N GLU A 528 29.31 24.45 -15.97
CA GLU A 528 29.19 25.53 -14.99
C GLU A 528 29.72 25.07 -13.62
N ALA A 529 30.91 25.55 -13.28
CA ALA A 529 31.53 25.18 -12.00
C ALA A 529 30.83 25.89 -10.84
N SER A 530 30.63 25.17 -9.73
CA SER A 530 30.15 25.78 -8.48
C SER A 530 31.25 26.63 -7.81
N ALA A 531 30.85 27.58 -6.95
CA ALA A 531 31.78 28.38 -6.17
C ALA A 531 32.82 27.51 -5.39
N ALA A 532 32.40 26.32 -4.92
CA ALA A 532 33.28 25.38 -4.21
C ALA A 532 34.41 24.85 -5.10
N VAL A 533 34.11 24.44 -6.35
CA VAL A 533 35.13 23.96 -7.30
C VAL A 533 36.14 25.04 -7.63
N VAL A 534 35.69 26.28 -7.79
CA VAL A 534 36.56 27.43 -8.02
C VAL A 534 37.43 27.73 -6.79
N GLU A 535 36.87 27.64 -5.58
CA GLU A 535 37.61 27.75 -4.30
C GLU A 535 38.66 26.66 -4.18
N HIS A 536 38.30 25.37 -4.47
CA HIS A 536 39.25 24.25 -4.45
C HIS A 536 40.45 24.48 -5.37
N MET A 537 40.23 25.03 -6.59
CA MET A 537 41.34 25.40 -7.47
C MET A 537 42.22 26.48 -6.83
N GLY A 538 41.67 27.48 -6.17
CA GLY A 538 42.41 28.48 -5.43
C GLY A 538 43.29 27.87 -4.33
N ASP A 539 42.73 26.94 -3.54
CA ASP A 539 43.45 26.25 -2.51
C ASP A 539 44.61 25.40 -3.05
N ILE A 540 44.40 24.74 -4.18
CA ILE A 540 45.41 23.96 -4.90
C ILE A 540 46.53 24.87 -5.41
N MET A 541 46.20 26.00 -6.07
CA MET A 541 47.20 26.96 -6.57
C MET A 541 48.06 27.55 -5.44
N PHE A 542 47.45 27.83 -4.31
CA PHE A 542 48.19 28.27 -3.13
C PHE A 542 49.23 27.21 -2.66
N ARG A 543 48.84 25.94 -2.58
CA ARG A 543 49.74 24.83 -2.19
C ARG A 543 50.86 24.61 -3.22
N LEU A 544 50.62 24.92 -4.49
CA LEU A 544 51.63 24.89 -5.55
C LEU A 544 52.55 26.14 -5.56
N GLY A 545 52.38 27.06 -4.62
CA GLY A 545 53.19 28.29 -4.54
C GLY A 545 52.79 29.40 -5.53
N LYS A 546 51.64 29.27 -6.19
CA LYS A 546 51.11 30.22 -7.20
C LYS A 546 50.10 31.18 -6.57
N GLN A 547 50.61 32.04 -5.67
CA GLN A 547 49.75 32.87 -4.84
C GLN A 547 48.83 33.81 -5.65
N ALA A 548 49.35 34.47 -6.70
CA ALA A 548 48.54 35.39 -7.52
C ALA A 548 47.37 34.66 -8.22
N GLU A 549 47.59 33.41 -8.67
CA GLU A 549 46.52 32.58 -9.27
C GLU A 549 45.53 32.15 -8.20
N ALA A 550 45.99 31.78 -7.01
CA ALA A 550 45.14 31.42 -5.88
C ALA A 550 44.17 32.54 -5.49
N GLU A 551 44.71 33.76 -5.30
CA GLU A 551 43.91 34.95 -4.97
C GLU A 551 42.88 35.27 -6.05
N LYS A 552 43.21 35.09 -7.32
CA LYS A 552 42.26 35.24 -8.42
C LYS A 552 41.10 34.27 -8.29
N TYR A 553 41.37 32.96 -8.13
CA TYR A 553 40.32 31.95 -8.00
C TYR A 553 39.47 32.16 -6.76
N TRP A 554 40.05 32.51 -5.61
CA TRP A 554 39.29 32.81 -4.40
C TRP A 554 38.36 34.01 -4.59
N ASN A 555 38.83 35.09 -5.26
CA ASN A 555 38.00 36.25 -5.58
C ASN A 555 36.87 35.90 -6.55
N ASP A 556 37.13 35.03 -7.53
CA ASP A 556 36.11 34.60 -8.48
C ASP A 556 35.06 33.70 -7.77
N ALA A 557 35.48 32.80 -6.89
CA ALA A 557 34.58 32.02 -6.04
C ALA A 557 33.73 32.91 -5.11
N LEU A 558 34.34 33.97 -4.52
CA LEU A 558 33.63 34.91 -3.66
C LEU A 558 32.55 35.71 -4.41
N LYS A 559 32.78 36.04 -5.70
CA LYS A 559 31.76 36.69 -6.56
C LYS A 559 30.54 35.75 -6.76
N MET A 560 30.77 34.44 -6.80
CA MET A 560 29.71 33.44 -6.96
C MET A 560 28.97 33.17 -5.64
N ASN A 561 29.67 33.28 -4.50
CA ASN A 561 29.09 33.11 -3.16
C ASN A 561 29.57 34.23 -2.22
N VAL A 562 28.93 35.37 -2.29
CA VAL A 562 29.31 36.60 -1.57
C VAL A 562 29.24 36.50 -0.04
N ASN A 563 28.54 35.52 0.47
CA ASN A 563 28.34 35.31 1.91
C ASN A 563 29.31 34.29 2.54
N ASN A 564 30.27 33.75 1.78
CA ASN A 564 31.25 32.80 2.30
C ASN A 564 32.29 33.51 3.18
N GLU A 565 32.06 33.59 4.48
CA GLU A 565 32.93 34.24 5.46
C GLU A 565 34.29 33.54 5.58
N THR A 566 34.34 32.22 5.43
CA THR A 566 35.60 31.46 5.45
C THR A 566 36.50 31.88 4.28
N LEU A 567 35.92 32.02 3.10
CA LEU A 567 36.62 32.45 1.89
C LEU A 567 37.10 33.91 2.00
N LYS A 568 36.29 34.80 2.58
CA LYS A 568 36.71 36.19 2.87
C LYS A 568 37.95 36.23 3.80
N GLN A 569 37.97 35.35 4.80
CA GLN A 569 39.11 35.23 5.71
C GLN A 569 40.36 34.68 5.01
N LYS A 570 40.25 33.69 4.13
CA LYS A 570 41.38 33.16 3.33
C LYS A 570 41.99 34.30 2.48
N ILE A 571 41.16 35.07 1.77
CA ILE A 571 41.58 36.19 0.93
C ILE A 571 42.29 37.28 1.78
N ALA A 572 41.69 37.68 2.90
CA ALA A 572 42.23 38.70 3.77
C ALA A 572 43.59 38.30 4.40
N ARG A 573 43.80 37.02 4.68
CA ARG A 573 45.05 36.49 5.24
C ARG A 573 46.06 36.14 4.17
N GLY A 574 45.67 36.00 2.92
CA GLY A 574 46.52 35.52 1.83
C GLY A 574 47.05 34.10 2.04
N LYS A 575 46.29 33.28 2.78
CA LYS A 575 46.66 31.87 3.11
C LYS A 575 45.43 31.02 3.46
N LEU A 576 45.62 29.70 3.37
CA LEU A 576 44.64 28.68 3.79
C LEU A 576 44.38 28.66 5.30
#